data_e89da9b79df46f73678657d2e5e7f8ff
#
_entry.id   e89da9b79df46f73678657d2e5e7f8ff
#
_cell.length_a   1.000
_cell.length_b   1.000
_cell.length_c   1.000
_cell.angle_alpha   90.00
_cell.angle_beta   90.00
_cell.angle_gamma   90.00
#
_symmetry.space_group_name_H-M   'P 1'
#
loop_
_entity.id
_entity.type
_entity.pdbx_description
1 polymer ?
#
loop_
_entity_poly.entity_id
_entity_poly.type
_entity_poly.pdbx_seq_one_letter_code
_entity_poly.pdbx_strand_id
1 'polypeptide(L)'
;MKFFRKLALAALLTALLTGTCLARETFHGAYLQGFPDGSIRPDAAVTRAELAEILYRMMEPEQRRELTCTESAFQDVSARHWAYDAICAMAGARLMLGGSDGCFRPDDGVTGEDLSIIFERVRAQETGKRALPELASGWASQEVTFEAGNGWVMGLHGTEFSREQPFTRGELAALLNRILGREPESLSDLLVGMPLFSDNLDTAAPYFLALQEAAIDHTAEKTGAHERWTGLG
;
A
#
# COMPACT_ATOMS: atom_id res chain seq x y z
N MET A 1 19.37 -28.94 51.62
CA MET A 1 19.39 -27.57 51.10
C MET A 1 19.96 -27.43 49.67
N LYS A 2 20.85 -28.28 49.17
CA LYS A 2 21.42 -28.17 47.83
C LYS A 2 20.45 -28.68 46.71
N PHE A 3 19.49 -29.55 47.02
CA PHE A 3 18.55 -30.12 46.05
C PHE A 3 17.44 -29.14 45.69
N PHE A 4 16.94 -28.37 46.65
CA PHE A 4 15.88 -27.36 46.39
C PHE A 4 16.38 -26.15 45.57
N ARG A 5 17.67 -25.80 45.65
CA ARG A 5 18.26 -24.73 44.84
C ARG A 5 18.40 -25.11 43.36
N LYS A 6 18.60 -26.41 43.06
CA LYS A 6 18.66 -26.88 41.65
C LYS A 6 17.31 -26.97 40.99
N LEU A 7 16.23 -27.29 41.76
CA LEU A 7 14.86 -27.29 41.22
C LEU A 7 14.34 -25.87 40.94
N ALA A 8 14.67 -24.90 41.82
CA ALA A 8 14.29 -23.50 41.63
C ALA A 8 15.00 -22.87 40.43
N LEU A 9 16.26 -23.25 40.17
CA LEU A 9 17.01 -22.76 39.01
C LEU A 9 16.50 -23.36 37.68
N ALA A 10 16.05 -24.63 37.68
CA ALA A 10 15.47 -25.28 36.51
C ALA A 10 14.07 -24.71 36.19
N ALA A 11 13.27 -24.38 37.20
CA ALA A 11 11.96 -23.74 37.00
C ALA A 11 12.09 -22.28 36.49
N LEU A 12 13.13 -21.57 36.88
CA LEU A 12 13.41 -20.22 36.40
C LEU A 12 13.93 -20.22 34.95
N LEU A 13 14.65 -21.26 34.53
CA LEU A 13 15.19 -21.41 33.18
C LEU A 13 14.10 -21.83 32.17
N THR A 14 13.11 -22.59 32.62
CA THR A 14 11.96 -22.97 31.76
C THR A 14 10.95 -21.83 31.58
N ALA A 15 10.82 -20.93 32.54
CA ALA A 15 9.97 -19.74 32.40
C ALA A 15 10.55 -18.69 31.44
N LEU A 16 11.86 -18.72 31.17
CA LEU A 16 12.52 -17.81 30.21
C LEU A 16 12.45 -18.32 28.76
N LEU A 17 11.97 -19.54 28.51
CA LEU A 17 11.86 -20.15 27.17
C LEU A 17 10.45 -20.12 26.60
N THR A 18 9.45 -19.73 27.38
CA THR A 18 8.13 -19.36 26.84
C THR A 18 8.13 -17.86 26.55
N GLY A 19 8.99 -17.44 25.65
CA GLY A 19 8.81 -16.17 24.97
C GLY A 19 7.50 -16.25 24.20
N THR A 20 6.40 -15.83 24.83
CA THR A 20 5.21 -15.45 24.11
C THR A 20 5.69 -14.36 23.14
N CYS A 21 5.84 -14.74 21.88
CA CYS A 21 5.96 -13.76 20.80
C CYS A 21 4.63 -12.98 20.85
N LEU A 22 4.61 -11.90 21.63
CA LEU A 22 3.50 -10.97 21.59
C LEU A 22 3.49 -10.46 20.16
N ALA A 23 2.48 -10.82 19.41
CA ALA A 23 2.27 -10.27 18.07
C ALA A 23 2.34 -8.75 18.22
N ARG A 24 3.24 -8.14 17.47
CA ARG A 24 3.45 -6.69 17.54
C ARG A 24 2.34 -6.05 16.73
N GLU A 25 1.49 -5.28 17.40
CA GLU A 25 0.52 -4.44 16.71
C GLU A 25 1.24 -3.38 15.88
N THR A 26 0.77 -3.19 14.67
CA THR A 26 1.27 -2.18 13.73
C THR A 26 0.09 -1.32 13.29
N PHE A 27 0.27 0.00 13.31
CA PHE A 27 -0.72 0.93 12.76
C PHE A 27 -0.57 1.00 11.24
N HIS A 28 -1.68 0.84 10.53
CA HIS A 28 -1.77 1.01 9.09
C HIS A 28 -2.64 2.23 8.78
N GLY A 29 -2.03 3.26 8.22
CA GLY A 29 -2.73 4.42 7.70
C GLY A 29 -3.38 4.11 6.35
N ALA A 30 -4.61 4.57 6.16
CA ALA A 30 -5.32 4.49 4.90
C ALA A 30 -4.58 5.26 3.80
N TYR A 31 -4.22 4.57 2.74
CA TYR A 31 -3.57 5.18 1.58
C TYR A 31 -4.53 5.43 0.42
N LEU A 32 -5.66 4.73 0.37
CA LEU A 32 -6.72 4.92 -0.62
C LEU A 32 -7.89 5.69 0.01
N GLN A 33 -8.41 6.70 -0.69
CA GLN A 33 -9.58 7.45 -0.22
C GLN A 33 -10.83 7.08 -0.99
N GLY A 34 -11.97 7.06 -0.28
CA GLY A 34 -13.28 7.09 -0.88
C GLY A 34 -13.63 8.48 -1.44
N PHE A 35 -14.76 8.56 -2.13
CA PHE A 35 -15.29 9.78 -2.70
C PHE A 35 -16.28 10.47 -1.76
N PRO A 36 -16.56 11.79 -1.96
CA PRO A 36 -17.51 12.53 -1.11
C PRO A 36 -18.93 11.98 -1.11
N ASP A 37 -19.31 11.19 -2.12
CA ASP A 37 -20.61 10.49 -2.21
C ASP A 37 -20.67 9.20 -1.38
N GLY A 38 -19.59 8.89 -0.66
CA GLY A 38 -19.48 7.69 0.16
C GLY A 38 -19.09 6.42 -0.62
N SER A 39 -18.80 6.54 -1.92
CA SER A 39 -18.35 5.42 -2.75
C SER A 39 -16.84 5.21 -2.68
N ILE A 40 -16.36 3.99 -3.03
CA ILE A 40 -14.94 3.66 -3.21
C ILE A 40 -14.59 3.37 -4.66
N ARG A 41 -15.59 3.06 -5.47
CA ARG A 41 -15.54 2.79 -6.93
C ARG A 41 -14.56 1.68 -7.29
N PRO A 42 -14.83 0.42 -6.89
CA PRO A 42 -13.91 -0.71 -7.08
C PRO A 42 -13.41 -0.90 -8.51
N ASP A 43 -14.32 -0.76 -9.47
CA ASP A 43 -14.10 -1.03 -10.89
C ASP A 43 -13.65 0.21 -11.70
N ALA A 44 -13.55 1.38 -11.06
CA ALA A 44 -13.07 2.57 -11.74
C ALA A 44 -11.57 2.48 -12.00
N ALA A 45 -11.13 2.89 -13.18
CA ALA A 45 -9.72 2.99 -13.49
C ALA A 45 -9.03 4.02 -12.58
N VAL A 46 -7.86 3.68 -12.09
CA VAL A 46 -7.03 4.61 -11.31
C VAL A 46 -6.37 5.60 -12.25
N THR A 47 -6.51 6.88 -11.96
CA THR A 47 -5.81 7.93 -12.69
C THR A 47 -4.40 8.16 -12.15
N ARG A 48 -3.55 8.83 -12.96
CA ARG A 48 -2.19 9.18 -12.55
C ARG A 48 -2.19 10.13 -11.34
N ALA A 49 -3.18 11.02 -11.24
CA ALA A 49 -3.34 11.90 -10.08
C ALA A 49 -3.73 11.10 -8.82
N GLU A 50 -4.64 10.13 -8.95
CA GLU A 50 -5.01 9.24 -7.85
C GLU A 50 -3.83 8.38 -7.38
N LEU A 51 -3.05 7.82 -8.32
CA LEU A 51 -1.85 7.08 -7.94
C LEU A 51 -0.82 7.97 -7.23
N ALA A 52 -0.62 9.20 -7.69
CA ALA A 52 0.26 10.15 -7.02
C ALA A 52 -0.18 10.39 -5.56
N GLU A 53 -1.48 10.59 -5.34
CA GLU A 53 -2.05 10.77 -3.99
C GLU A 53 -1.89 9.51 -3.12
N ILE A 54 -2.15 8.32 -3.67
CA ILE A 54 -1.95 7.04 -2.99
C ILE A 54 -0.50 6.90 -2.50
N LEU A 55 0.47 7.08 -3.40
CA LEU A 55 1.88 6.98 -3.06
C LEU A 55 2.33 8.09 -2.08
N TYR A 56 1.81 9.31 -2.24
CA TYR A 56 2.09 10.43 -1.33
C TYR A 56 1.61 10.13 0.10
N ARG A 57 0.44 9.50 0.26
CA ARG A 57 -0.08 9.10 1.57
C ARG A 57 0.76 8.02 2.23
N MET A 58 1.40 7.16 1.45
CA MET A 58 2.31 6.13 1.94
C MET A 58 3.68 6.68 2.36
N MET A 59 4.00 7.94 2.04
CA MET A 59 5.26 8.56 2.44
C MET A 59 5.24 8.99 3.91
N GLU A 60 6.40 8.93 4.56
CA GLU A 60 6.57 9.52 5.88
C GLU A 60 6.32 11.03 5.89
N PRO A 61 5.75 11.59 6.99
CA PRO A 61 5.43 13.02 7.06
C PRO A 61 6.62 13.95 6.81
N GLU A 62 7.82 13.56 7.21
CA GLU A 62 9.07 14.30 6.98
C GLU A 62 9.39 14.37 5.49
N GLN A 63 9.30 13.26 4.80
CA GLN A 63 9.56 13.18 3.35
C GLN A 63 8.56 14.00 2.55
N ARG A 64 7.27 13.96 2.93
CA ARG A 64 6.24 14.82 2.31
C ARG A 64 6.59 16.29 2.41
N ARG A 65 7.08 16.74 3.58
CA ARG A 65 7.50 18.14 3.80
C ARG A 65 8.72 18.55 2.98
N GLU A 66 9.69 17.65 2.82
CA GLU A 66 10.89 17.92 2.03
C GLU A 66 10.62 17.99 0.52
N LEU A 67 9.56 17.34 0.05
CA LEU A 67 9.20 17.24 -1.36
C LEU A 67 8.08 18.22 -1.79
N THR A 68 7.74 19.19 -0.94
CA THR A 68 6.79 20.25 -1.33
C THR A 68 7.37 21.11 -2.44
N CYS A 69 6.54 21.54 -3.38
CA CYS A 69 6.94 22.50 -4.40
C CYS A 69 6.09 23.78 -4.34
N THR A 70 6.67 24.90 -4.74
CA THR A 70 5.98 26.19 -4.86
C THR A 70 5.39 26.39 -6.25
N GLU A 71 5.96 25.74 -7.26
CA GLU A 71 5.51 25.78 -8.64
C GLU A 71 5.58 24.38 -9.25
N SER A 72 4.52 23.98 -9.95
CA SER A 72 4.51 22.71 -10.69
C SER A 72 5.47 22.76 -11.86
N ALA A 73 6.20 21.67 -12.09
CA ALA A 73 6.97 21.47 -13.29
C ALA A 73 6.11 21.17 -14.53
N PHE A 74 4.78 20.99 -14.36
CA PHE A 74 3.88 20.54 -15.40
C PHE A 74 2.86 21.61 -15.78
N GLN A 75 2.66 21.81 -17.09
CA GLN A 75 1.78 22.85 -17.63
C GLN A 75 0.31 22.58 -17.38
N ASP A 76 -0.08 21.31 -17.27
CA ASP A 76 -1.44 20.82 -17.05
C ASP A 76 -1.81 20.61 -15.58
N VAL A 77 -0.90 20.95 -14.64
CA VAL A 77 -1.15 20.82 -13.19
C VAL A 77 -1.06 22.19 -12.52
N SER A 78 -2.20 22.83 -12.31
CA SER A 78 -2.27 24.12 -11.62
C SER A 78 -2.17 23.94 -10.11
N ALA A 79 -1.77 25.01 -9.38
CA ALA A 79 -1.72 25.02 -7.91
C ALA A 79 -3.10 24.80 -7.23
N ARG A 80 -4.19 24.81 -7.98
CA ARG A 80 -5.54 24.51 -7.49
C ARG A 80 -5.95 23.05 -7.74
N HIS A 81 -5.11 22.28 -8.41
CA HIS A 81 -5.39 20.86 -8.66
C HIS A 81 -5.42 20.11 -7.33
N TRP A 82 -6.43 19.26 -7.11
CA TRP A 82 -6.63 18.56 -5.84
C TRP A 82 -5.42 17.68 -5.43
N ALA A 83 -4.70 17.11 -6.39
CA ALA A 83 -3.51 16.29 -6.17
C ALA A 83 -2.21 17.07 -6.39
N TYR A 84 -2.23 18.42 -6.32
CA TYR A 84 -1.07 19.24 -6.60
C TYR A 84 0.17 18.86 -5.79
N ASP A 85 0.02 18.77 -4.47
CA ASP A 85 1.13 18.46 -3.55
C ASP A 85 1.67 17.06 -3.79
N ALA A 86 0.77 16.08 -4.02
CA ALA A 86 1.14 14.71 -4.33
C ALA A 86 1.92 14.60 -5.65
N ILE A 87 1.46 15.25 -6.70
CA ILE A 87 2.14 15.28 -8.00
C ILE A 87 3.51 15.91 -7.87
N CYS A 88 3.62 17.05 -7.15
CA CYS A 88 4.90 17.69 -6.86
C CYS A 88 5.86 16.76 -6.12
N ALA A 89 5.38 16.09 -5.07
CA ALA A 89 6.19 15.17 -4.29
C ALA A 89 6.69 13.99 -5.15
N MET A 90 5.79 13.39 -5.95
CA MET A 90 6.16 12.27 -6.84
C MET A 90 7.17 12.68 -7.91
N ALA A 91 7.04 13.89 -8.45
CA ALA A 91 8.01 14.43 -9.41
C ALA A 91 9.36 14.74 -8.73
N GLY A 92 9.33 15.36 -7.55
CA GLY A 92 10.53 15.67 -6.74
C GLY A 92 11.28 14.40 -6.32
N ALA A 93 10.57 13.36 -5.92
CA ALA A 93 11.11 12.03 -5.65
C ALA A 93 11.55 11.28 -6.91
N ARG A 94 11.27 11.80 -8.11
CA ARG A 94 11.53 11.19 -9.42
C ARG A 94 10.83 9.83 -9.62
N LEU A 95 9.72 9.62 -8.95
CA LEU A 95 8.91 8.40 -9.07
C LEU A 95 7.94 8.48 -10.23
N MET A 96 7.19 9.61 -10.35
CA MET A 96 6.29 9.85 -11.46
C MET A 96 6.76 11.09 -12.23
N LEU A 97 7.03 10.91 -13.50
CA LEU A 97 7.52 11.98 -14.37
C LEU A 97 6.46 12.29 -15.43
N GLY A 98 6.49 13.52 -15.94
CA GLY A 98 5.69 13.93 -17.09
C GLY A 98 6.28 13.51 -18.42
N GLY A 99 5.57 13.81 -19.48
CA GLY A 99 6.04 13.62 -20.84
C GLY A 99 7.07 14.68 -21.27
N SER A 100 7.68 14.46 -22.44
CA SER A 100 8.62 15.41 -23.05
C SER A 100 7.98 16.75 -23.45
N ASP A 101 6.64 16.80 -23.48
CA ASP A 101 5.83 17.99 -23.73
C ASP A 101 5.57 18.84 -22.48
N GLY A 102 6.13 18.45 -21.32
CA GLY A 102 5.95 19.14 -20.05
C GLY A 102 4.58 18.93 -19.40
N CYS A 103 3.81 17.92 -19.81
CA CYS A 103 2.53 17.56 -19.22
C CYS A 103 2.64 16.33 -18.31
N PHE A 104 1.92 16.34 -17.18
CA PHE A 104 1.82 15.20 -16.26
C PHE A 104 0.72 14.23 -16.69
N ARG A 105 -0.35 14.72 -17.30
CA ARG A 105 -1.57 13.99 -17.66
C ARG A 105 -2.26 13.36 -16.45
N PRO A 106 -2.77 14.20 -15.53
CA PRO A 106 -3.32 13.73 -14.25
C PRO A 106 -4.51 12.77 -14.39
N ASP A 107 -5.29 12.92 -15.45
CA ASP A 107 -6.52 12.15 -15.70
C ASP A 107 -6.30 10.86 -16.51
N ASP A 108 -5.09 10.63 -17.02
CA ASP A 108 -4.79 9.39 -17.76
C ASP A 108 -4.80 8.18 -16.80
N GLY A 109 -5.32 7.05 -17.30
CA GLY A 109 -5.34 5.79 -16.54
C GLY A 109 -3.93 5.22 -16.34
N VAL A 110 -3.70 4.63 -15.18
CA VAL A 110 -2.42 3.99 -14.83
C VAL A 110 -2.42 2.55 -15.32
N THR A 111 -1.48 2.22 -16.18
CA THR A 111 -1.29 0.88 -16.74
C THR A 111 -0.30 0.02 -15.95
N GLY A 112 -0.25 -1.29 -16.22
CA GLY A 112 0.78 -2.17 -15.65
C GLY A 112 2.19 -1.74 -16.04
N GLU A 113 2.37 -1.15 -17.22
CA GLU A 113 3.67 -0.60 -17.64
C GLU A 113 4.08 0.61 -16.78
N ASP A 114 3.16 1.55 -16.52
CA ASP A 114 3.42 2.68 -15.64
C ASP A 114 3.83 2.23 -14.24
N LEU A 115 3.09 1.29 -13.65
CA LEU A 115 3.41 0.74 -12.33
C LEU A 115 4.79 0.08 -12.31
N SER A 116 5.14 -0.71 -13.32
CA SER A 116 6.45 -1.36 -13.38
C SER A 116 7.59 -0.35 -13.39
N ILE A 117 7.46 0.72 -14.15
CA ILE A 117 8.44 1.81 -14.20
C ILE A 117 8.55 2.51 -12.85
N ILE A 118 7.42 2.79 -12.19
CA ILE A 118 7.39 3.47 -10.89
C ILE A 118 8.06 2.59 -9.83
N PHE A 119 7.73 1.31 -9.77
CA PHE A 119 8.31 0.38 -8.79
C PHE A 119 9.81 0.15 -9.00
N GLU A 120 10.28 0.08 -10.24
CA GLU A 120 11.71 0.05 -10.54
C GLU A 120 12.42 1.32 -10.04
N ARG A 121 11.79 2.49 -10.17
CA ARG A 121 12.33 3.74 -9.63
C ARG A 121 12.35 3.75 -8.11
N VAL A 122 11.29 3.24 -7.45
CA VAL A 122 11.25 3.07 -5.98
C VAL A 122 12.40 2.17 -5.52
N ARG A 123 12.63 1.06 -6.20
CA ARG A 123 13.70 0.11 -5.90
C ARG A 123 15.10 0.70 -6.12
N ALA A 124 15.26 1.50 -7.16
CA ALA A 124 16.55 2.09 -7.53
C ALA A 124 17.01 3.21 -6.58
N GLN A 125 16.13 3.76 -5.73
CA GLN A 125 16.52 4.77 -4.75
C GLN A 125 17.51 4.21 -3.72
N GLU A 126 18.49 5.01 -3.33
CA GLU A 126 19.47 4.63 -2.30
C GLU A 126 18.79 4.32 -0.97
N THR A 127 19.28 3.29 -0.30
CA THR A 127 18.82 2.94 1.06
C THR A 127 19.04 4.14 2.00
N GLY A 128 18.01 4.52 2.75
CA GLY A 128 18.03 5.69 3.63
C GLY A 128 17.57 7.01 2.99
N LYS A 129 17.42 7.03 1.65
CA LYS A 129 16.86 8.18 0.90
C LYS A 129 15.57 7.79 0.14
N ARG A 130 15.04 6.61 0.40
CA ARG A 130 13.85 6.11 -0.29
C ARG A 130 12.62 6.87 0.16
N ALA A 131 11.88 7.38 -0.80
CA ALA A 131 10.61 8.06 -0.54
C ALA A 131 9.52 7.09 -0.02
N LEU A 132 9.61 5.82 -0.38
CA LEU A 132 8.65 4.77 -0.06
C LEU A 132 9.38 3.50 0.43
N PRO A 133 9.99 3.50 1.63
CA PRO A 133 10.84 2.40 2.10
C PRO A 133 10.08 1.09 2.30
N GLU A 134 8.85 1.13 2.78
CA GLU A 134 8.01 -0.06 2.97
C GLU A 134 7.66 -0.71 1.63
N LEU A 135 7.23 0.10 0.65
CA LEU A 135 6.92 -0.37 -0.70
C LEU A 135 8.16 -0.97 -1.38
N ALA A 136 9.32 -0.34 -1.23
CA ALA A 136 10.57 -0.84 -1.78
C ALA A 136 10.98 -2.18 -1.16
N SER A 137 10.80 -2.34 0.15
CA SER A 137 11.13 -3.57 0.88
C SER A 137 10.14 -4.68 0.55
N GLY A 138 8.85 -4.37 0.52
CA GLY A 138 7.80 -5.29 0.15
C GLY A 138 7.95 -5.78 -1.29
N TRP A 139 8.22 -4.89 -2.23
CA TRP A 139 8.46 -5.24 -3.63
C TRP A 139 9.66 -6.19 -3.80
N ALA A 140 10.74 -5.96 -3.08
CA ALA A 140 11.93 -6.81 -3.14
C ALA A 140 11.71 -8.21 -2.52
N SER A 141 10.78 -8.34 -1.56
CA SER A 141 10.47 -9.60 -0.88
C SER A 141 9.43 -10.46 -1.59
N GLN A 142 8.58 -9.85 -2.42
CA GLN A 142 7.58 -10.53 -3.23
C GLN A 142 8.17 -10.82 -4.62
N GLU A 143 8.01 -12.04 -5.10
CA GLU A 143 8.33 -12.38 -6.49
C GLU A 143 7.24 -11.83 -7.45
N VAL A 144 6.98 -10.53 -7.37
CA VAL A 144 6.14 -9.85 -8.35
C VAL A 144 7.02 -9.58 -9.55
N THR A 145 7.09 -10.52 -10.46
CA THR A 145 7.79 -10.36 -11.73
C THR A 145 6.84 -9.79 -12.77
N PHE A 146 7.11 -8.55 -13.17
CA PHE A 146 6.59 -8.08 -14.45
C PHE A 146 7.40 -8.77 -15.54
N GLU A 147 6.92 -9.89 -16.09
CA GLU A 147 7.58 -10.53 -17.20
C GLU A 147 7.53 -9.60 -18.43
N ALA A 148 8.68 -8.99 -18.71
CA ALA A 148 8.89 -8.24 -19.92
C ALA A 148 8.90 -9.22 -21.11
N GLY A 149 7.77 -9.48 -21.71
CA GLY A 149 7.69 -10.33 -22.89
C GLY A 149 6.29 -10.77 -23.25
N ASN A 150 5.42 -11.01 -22.29
CA ASN A 150 4.09 -11.59 -22.55
C ASN A 150 2.92 -10.62 -22.38
N GLY A 151 3.17 -9.34 -22.11
CA GLY A 151 2.10 -8.33 -21.96
C GLY A 151 1.27 -8.45 -20.67
N TRP A 152 1.66 -9.32 -19.73
CA TRP A 152 0.93 -9.59 -18.49
C TRP A 152 1.78 -9.33 -17.25
N VAL A 153 1.14 -8.83 -16.20
CA VAL A 153 1.71 -8.81 -14.85
C VAL A 153 1.18 -10.04 -14.16
N MET A 154 2.05 -10.95 -13.72
CA MET A 154 1.65 -12.08 -12.89
C MET A 154 1.12 -11.54 -11.57
N GLY A 155 -0.21 -11.46 -11.52
CA GLY A 155 -0.92 -10.82 -10.44
C GLY A 155 -1.30 -11.78 -9.33
N LEU A 156 -1.92 -11.24 -8.41
CA LEU A 156 -2.60 -11.70 -7.24
C LEU A 156 -3.54 -12.85 -7.55
N HIS A 157 -3.41 -13.97 -6.83
CA HIS A 157 -4.28 -15.15 -6.94
C HIS A 157 -4.43 -15.78 -8.33
N GLY A 158 -3.42 -15.67 -9.20
CA GLY A 158 -3.47 -16.25 -10.54
C GLY A 158 -4.28 -15.45 -11.55
N THR A 159 -4.65 -14.20 -11.24
CA THR A 159 -5.19 -13.27 -12.21
C THR A 159 -4.05 -12.63 -13.00
N GLU A 160 -4.16 -12.68 -14.30
CA GLU A 160 -3.24 -11.99 -15.20
C GLU A 160 -3.78 -10.57 -15.43
N PHE A 161 -2.96 -9.54 -15.15
CA PHE A 161 -3.30 -8.16 -15.49
C PHE A 161 -2.72 -7.81 -16.86
N SER A 162 -3.53 -7.17 -17.68
CA SER A 162 -3.03 -6.64 -18.95
C SER A 162 -2.02 -5.53 -18.70
N ARG A 163 -0.88 -5.60 -19.36
CA ARG A 163 0.15 -4.57 -19.28
C ARG A 163 -0.33 -3.21 -19.79
N GLU A 164 -1.25 -3.22 -20.73
CA GLU A 164 -1.76 -2.03 -21.45
C GLU A 164 -3.09 -1.51 -20.89
N GLN A 165 -3.81 -2.33 -20.12
CA GLN A 165 -5.08 -1.89 -19.53
C GLN A 165 -4.82 -1.09 -18.26
N PRO A 166 -5.59 -0.02 -18.02
CA PRO A 166 -5.55 0.68 -16.75
C PRO A 166 -5.98 -0.23 -15.60
N PHE A 167 -5.27 -0.15 -14.48
CA PHE A 167 -5.65 -0.80 -13.24
C PHE A 167 -6.93 -0.20 -12.70
N THR A 168 -7.83 -1.03 -12.21
CA THR A 168 -8.95 -0.60 -11.38
C THR A 168 -8.48 -0.29 -9.96
N ARG A 169 -9.29 0.45 -9.21
CA ARG A 169 -9.00 0.79 -7.80
C ARG A 169 -8.93 -0.47 -6.93
N GLY A 170 -9.79 -1.45 -7.17
CA GLY A 170 -9.76 -2.75 -6.48
C GLY A 170 -8.49 -3.54 -6.78
N GLU A 171 -8.10 -3.63 -8.05
CA GLU A 171 -6.87 -4.30 -8.46
C GLU A 171 -5.63 -3.64 -7.88
N LEU A 172 -5.56 -2.31 -7.89
CA LEU A 172 -4.42 -1.60 -7.33
C LEU A 172 -4.33 -1.77 -5.81
N ALA A 173 -5.47 -1.71 -5.09
CA ALA A 173 -5.49 -1.95 -3.64
C ALA A 173 -4.99 -3.35 -3.31
N ALA A 174 -5.47 -4.36 -4.02
CA ALA A 174 -5.03 -5.74 -3.83
C ALA A 174 -3.52 -5.90 -4.11
N LEU A 175 -3.00 -5.30 -5.19
CA LEU A 175 -1.58 -5.33 -5.52
C LEU A 175 -0.72 -4.66 -4.42
N LEU A 176 -1.09 -3.47 -3.98
CA LEU A 176 -0.33 -2.73 -2.96
C LEU A 176 -0.37 -3.43 -1.60
N ASN A 177 -1.54 -3.93 -1.16
CA ASN A 177 -1.64 -4.68 0.09
C ASN A 177 -0.73 -5.89 0.09
N ARG A 178 -0.69 -6.64 -1.01
CA ARG A 178 0.22 -7.78 -1.15
C ARG A 178 1.67 -7.38 -1.05
N ILE A 179 2.09 -6.33 -1.76
CA ILE A 179 3.46 -5.82 -1.70
C ILE A 179 3.82 -5.40 -0.28
N LEU A 180 2.90 -4.78 0.44
CA LEU A 180 3.08 -4.35 1.83
C LEU A 180 2.94 -5.49 2.83
N GLY A 181 2.44 -6.65 2.39
CA GLY A 181 2.11 -7.78 3.25
C GLY A 181 0.93 -7.48 4.19
N ARG A 182 -0.02 -6.67 3.77
CA ARG A 182 -1.22 -6.24 4.51
C ARG A 182 -2.44 -6.92 3.91
N GLU A 183 -2.60 -8.21 4.14
CA GLU A 183 -3.68 -9.01 3.53
C GLU A 183 -4.49 -9.70 4.62
N PRO A 184 -5.69 -9.22 4.97
CA PRO A 184 -6.68 -10.02 5.71
C PRO A 184 -7.14 -11.19 4.83
N GLU A 185 -7.24 -12.39 5.40
CA GLU A 185 -7.63 -13.60 4.66
C GLU A 185 -9.15 -13.72 4.54
N SER A 186 -9.86 -13.20 5.54
CA SER A 186 -11.30 -13.34 5.65
C SER A 186 -11.96 -12.18 6.39
N LEU A 187 -13.30 -12.15 6.37
CA LEU A 187 -14.08 -11.16 7.14
C LEU A 187 -13.83 -11.22 8.65
N SER A 188 -13.43 -12.38 9.18
CA SER A 188 -13.11 -12.52 10.61
C SER A 188 -11.81 -11.85 11.02
N ASP A 189 -11.01 -11.43 10.05
CA ASP A 189 -9.78 -10.66 10.27
C ASP A 189 -10.03 -9.16 10.31
N LEU A 190 -11.21 -8.70 9.88
CA LEU A 190 -11.65 -7.32 9.97
C LEU A 190 -12.46 -7.08 11.25
N LEU A 191 -12.63 -5.82 11.62
CA LEU A 191 -13.41 -5.44 12.80
C LEU A 191 -14.87 -5.18 12.47
N VAL A 192 -15.75 -5.71 13.32
CA VAL A 192 -17.18 -5.42 13.26
C VAL A 192 -17.39 -3.92 13.55
N GLY A 193 -18.21 -3.29 12.71
CA GLY A 193 -18.49 -1.84 12.86
C GLY A 193 -17.51 -0.93 12.13
N MET A 194 -16.58 -1.49 11.35
CA MET A 194 -15.76 -0.68 10.43
C MET A 194 -16.65 0.10 9.45
N PRO A 195 -16.22 1.27 8.98
CA PRO A 195 -16.91 2.00 7.93
C PRO A 195 -17.04 1.17 6.64
N LEU A 196 -18.17 1.29 5.97
CA LEU A 196 -18.41 0.65 4.68
C LEU A 196 -18.66 1.72 3.61
N PHE A 197 -18.26 1.42 2.39
CA PHE A 197 -18.51 2.29 1.24
C PHE A 197 -19.83 1.89 0.56
N SER A 198 -20.58 2.88 0.07
CA SER A 198 -21.94 2.69 -0.46
C SER A 198 -22.02 1.72 -1.65
N ASP A 199 -20.94 1.55 -2.37
CA ASP A 199 -20.81 0.70 -3.55
C ASP A 199 -19.89 -0.54 -3.30
N ASN A 200 -19.50 -0.80 -2.03
CA ASN A 200 -18.68 -1.94 -1.64
C ASN A 200 -19.30 -2.65 -0.43
N LEU A 201 -20.57 -3.05 -0.55
CA LEU A 201 -21.33 -3.71 0.52
C LEU A 201 -21.36 -5.23 0.40
N ASP A 202 -21.08 -5.77 -0.80
CA ASP A 202 -20.99 -7.22 -1.01
C ASP A 202 -19.65 -7.72 -0.48
N THR A 203 -19.69 -8.35 0.68
CA THR A 203 -18.50 -8.91 1.33
C THR A 203 -17.87 -10.09 0.58
N ALA A 204 -18.55 -10.65 -0.42
CA ALA A 204 -18.04 -11.68 -1.31
C ALA A 204 -17.42 -11.10 -2.59
N ALA A 205 -17.49 -9.77 -2.79
CA ALA A 205 -16.88 -9.12 -3.96
C ALA A 205 -15.37 -9.33 -3.98
N PRO A 206 -14.76 -9.51 -5.16
CA PRO A 206 -13.34 -9.89 -5.30
C PRO A 206 -12.33 -9.02 -4.56
N TYR A 207 -12.62 -7.71 -4.43
CA TYR A 207 -11.70 -6.75 -3.82
C TYR A 207 -12.21 -6.17 -2.49
N PHE A 208 -13.26 -6.75 -1.90
CA PHE A 208 -13.85 -6.22 -0.67
C PHE A 208 -12.80 -6.05 0.43
N LEU A 209 -12.10 -7.12 0.80
CA LEU A 209 -11.09 -7.12 1.85
C LEU A 209 -9.95 -6.13 1.54
N ALA A 210 -9.48 -6.14 0.30
CA ALA A 210 -8.37 -5.31 -0.12
C ALA A 210 -8.72 -3.80 -0.06
N LEU A 211 -9.94 -3.43 -0.42
CA LEU A 211 -10.40 -2.05 -0.37
C LEU A 211 -10.62 -1.56 1.07
N GLN A 212 -11.13 -2.43 1.96
CA GLN A 212 -11.24 -2.08 3.39
C GLN A 212 -9.86 -1.85 4.00
N GLU A 213 -8.91 -2.76 3.75
CA GLU A 213 -7.52 -2.63 4.20
C GLU A 213 -6.85 -1.34 3.70
N ALA A 214 -7.05 -1.00 2.43
CA ALA A 214 -6.43 0.16 1.81
C ALA A 214 -7.03 1.50 2.27
N ALA A 215 -8.30 1.52 2.69
CA ALA A 215 -9.07 2.75 2.84
C ALA A 215 -9.46 3.09 4.29
N ILE A 216 -9.15 2.25 5.27
CA ILE A 216 -9.53 2.46 6.67
C ILE A 216 -8.27 2.45 7.54
N ASP A 217 -8.11 3.49 8.36
CA ASP A 217 -7.08 3.54 9.40
C ASP A 217 -7.35 2.46 10.46
N HIS A 218 -6.37 1.63 10.75
CA HIS A 218 -6.53 0.55 11.74
C HIS A 218 -5.20 0.11 12.33
N THR A 219 -5.25 -0.63 13.42
CA THR A 219 -4.13 -1.42 13.93
C THR A 219 -4.34 -2.87 13.58
N ALA A 220 -3.26 -3.58 13.27
CA ALA A 220 -3.28 -4.99 12.92
C ALA A 220 -2.13 -5.76 13.58
N GLU A 221 -2.30 -7.06 13.72
CA GLU A 221 -1.26 -8.00 14.12
C GLU A 221 -1.05 -9.07 13.04
N LYS A 222 0.19 -9.52 12.88
CA LYS A 222 0.50 -10.65 11.99
C LYS A 222 0.02 -11.96 12.59
N THR A 223 -0.77 -12.71 11.81
CA THR A 223 -1.27 -14.06 12.15
C THR A 223 -0.81 -15.02 11.06
N GLY A 224 0.43 -15.52 11.16
CA GLY A 224 1.03 -16.34 10.10
C GLY A 224 1.33 -15.53 8.84
N ALA A 225 0.70 -15.88 7.73
CA ALA A 225 0.90 -15.21 6.42
C ALA A 225 -0.04 -14.01 6.19
N HIS A 226 -1.10 -13.87 7.01
CA HIS A 226 -2.11 -12.81 6.88
C HIS A 226 -2.11 -11.87 8.09
N GLU A 227 -2.95 -10.86 8.06
CA GLU A 227 -3.13 -9.89 9.13
C GLU A 227 -4.53 -9.94 9.71
N ARG A 228 -4.64 -9.62 11.00
CA ARG A 228 -5.91 -9.43 11.69
C ARG A 228 -5.96 -8.04 12.29
N TRP A 229 -7.03 -7.33 12.08
CA TRP A 229 -7.28 -6.03 12.67
C TRP A 229 -7.54 -6.13 14.17
N THR A 230 -6.93 -5.25 14.94
CA THR A 230 -7.04 -5.21 16.41
C THR A 230 -7.72 -3.95 16.92
N GLY A 231 -7.73 -2.86 16.13
CA GLY A 231 -8.39 -1.60 16.47
C GLY A 231 -8.67 -0.75 15.25
N LEU A 232 -9.70 0.10 15.31
CA LEU A 232 -9.94 1.17 14.33
C LEU A 232 -9.17 2.41 14.76
N GLY A 233 -8.59 3.13 13.79
CA GLY A 233 -7.85 4.36 14.00
C GLY A 233 -8.72 5.60 14.19
#